data_94e7be16dfa69e74f9067cdaaa5028b8
#
_entry.id   94e7be16dfa69e74f9067cdaaa5028b8
#
_cell.length_a   1.000
_cell.length_b   1.000
_cell.length_c   1.000
_cell.angle_alpha   90.00
_cell.angle_beta   90.00
_cell.angle_gamma   90.00
#
_symmetry.space_group_name_H-M   'P 1'
#
loop_
_entity.id
_entity.type
_entity.pdbx_description
1 polymer ?
#
loop_
_entity_poly.entity_id
_entity_poly.type
_entity_poly.pdbx_seq_one_letter_code
_entity_poly.pdbx_strand_id
1 'polypeptide(L)'
;AAGSTASAGATGSTDTPASPEIEATDALITTLRGTALIVLTADCVPVLLSDEDAGVIAAVHAGRMGARNGILRRTIARMEDLGAVPSNIHALLGAAASGENYEVPQSMAADVESKLPGSATTTAKGTHGLDIRAGLTRQLLSLGVRSIDADPRCTIDPEHADRFFSYRREGTTGRQAGVVWMP
;
A
#
# COMPACT_ATOMS: atom_id res chain seq x y z
N ALA A 1 59.56 -31.76 -19.37
CA ALA A 1 58.19 -32.12 -19.10
C ALA A 1 57.76 -31.38 -17.81
N ALA A 2 57.02 -30.29 -17.93
CA ALA A 2 56.50 -29.52 -16.83
C ALA A 2 54.99 -29.68 -16.86
N GLY A 3 54.42 -30.27 -15.81
CA GLY A 3 52.99 -30.39 -15.59
C GLY A 3 52.46 -29.13 -14.94
N SER A 4 51.52 -28.48 -15.58
CA SER A 4 50.73 -27.35 -15.04
C SER A 4 49.44 -27.87 -14.49
N THR A 5 49.24 -27.75 -13.18
CA THR A 5 47.98 -28.00 -12.50
C THR A 5 47.17 -26.72 -12.50
N ALA A 6 46.08 -26.65 -13.27
CA ALA A 6 45.12 -25.57 -13.21
C ALA A 6 44.14 -25.83 -12.08
N SER A 7 44.13 -24.94 -11.08
CA SER A 7 43.11 -24.88 -10.03
C SER A 7 41.85 -24.20 -10.58
N ALA A 8 40.75 -24.92 -10.69
CA ALA A 8 39.46 -24.37 -11.04
C ALA A 8 38.85 -23.74 -9.78
N GLY A 9 38.88 -22.41 -9.69
CA GLY A 9 38.14 -21.65 -8.71
C GLY A 9 36.63 -21.68 -9.06
N ALA A 10 35.84 -22.36 -8.26
CA ALA A 10 34.40 -22.32 -8.36
C ALA A 10 33.93 -20.96 -7.81
N THR A 11 33.65 -20.00 -8.68
CA THR A 11 32.86 -18.81 -8.35
C THR A 11 31.40 -19.24 -8.29
N GLY A 12 30.90 -19.50 -7.09
CA GLY A 12 29.49 -19.70 -6.82
C GLY A 12 28.76 -18.40 -7.07
N SER A 13 28.16 -18.23 -8.25
CA SER A 13 27.14 -17.24 -8.51
C SER A 13 25.89 -17.67 -7.75
N THR A 14 25.56 -16.97 -6.67
CA THR A 14 24.25 -17.07 -6.03
C THR A 14 23.26 -16.25 -6.86
N ASP A 15 22.89 -16.73 -8.03
CA ASP A 15 21.76 -16.22 -8.77
C ASP A 15 20.47 -16.61 -8.01
N THR A 16 20.14 -15.79 -7.02
CA THR A 16 18.76 -15.76 -6.51
C THR A 16 17.91 -15.22 -7.66
N PRO A 17 16.95 -15.98 -8.20
CA PRO A 17 16.09 -15.48 -9.26
C PRO A 17 15.44 -14.20 -8.79
N ALA A 18 15.59 -13.12 -9.55
CA ALA A 18 14.94 -11.87 -9.27
C ALA A 18 13.44 -12.13 -9.12
N SER A 19 12.84 -11.64 -8.04
CA SER A 19 11.39 -11.75 -7.88
C SER A 19 10.70 -11.14 -9.10
N PRO A 20 9.67 -11.79 -9.69
CA PRO A 20 9.03 -11.28 -10.87
C PRO A 20 8.45 -9.88 -10.60
N GLU A 21 8.88 -8.89 -11.37
CA GLU A 21 8.27 -7.57 -11.37
C GLU A 21 6.98 -7.65 -12.18
N ILE A 22 5.86 -7.24 -11.55
CA ILE A 22 4.55 -7.19 -12.21
C ILE A 22 4.30 -5.74 -12.59
N GLU A 23 4.43 -5.43 -13.88
CA GLU A 23 4.26 -4.09 -14.40
C GLU A 23 2.81 -3.57 -14.25
N ALA A 24 2.66 -2.24 -14.08
CA ALA A 24 1.38 -1.51 -14.08
C ALA A 24 0.32 -2.05 -13.10
N THR A 25 0.75 -2.49 -11.93
CA THR A 25 -0.12 -3.11 -10.93
C THR A 25 -0.07 -2.34 -9.61
N ASP A 26 -1.24 -1.92 -9.11
CA ASP A 26 -1.38 -1.23 -7.82
C ASP A 26 -1.81 -2.17 -6.67
N ALA A 27 -2.08 -3.45 -6.96
CA ALA A 27 -2.43 -4.44 -5.93
C ALA A 27 -1.88 -5.83 -6.28
N LEU A 28 -1.27 -6.48 -5.29
CA LEU A 28 -0.77 -7.84 -5.36
C LEU A 28 -1.51 -8.70 -4.34
N ILE A 29 -1.86 -9.93 -4.72
CA ILE A 29 -2.54 -10.90 -3.85
C ILE A 29 -1.87 -12.25 -4.03
N THR A 30 -1.70 -13.00 -2.94
CA THR A 30 -1.13 -14.36 -3.00
C THR A 30 -1.69 -15.26 -1.91
N THR A 31 -1.69 -16.55 -2.20
CA THR A 31 -1.90 -17.64 -1.24
C THR A 31 -0.63 -18.45 -1.01
N LEU A 32 0.47 -18.06 -1.65
CA LEU A 32 1.74 -18.78 -1.56
C LEU A 32 2.47 -18.45 -0.26
N ARG A 33 2.67 -19.47 0.60
CA ARG A 33 3.49 -19.34 1.81
C ARG A 33 4.95 -19.05 1.45
N GLY A 34 5.66 -18.37 2.36
CA GLY A 34 7.05 -17.98 2.13
C GLY A 34 7.23 -16.82 1.15
N THR A 35 6.13 -16.25 0.62
CA THR A 35 6.16 -15.11 -0.31
C THR A 35 5.82 -13.83 0.40
N ALA A 36 6.70 -12.82 0.30
CA ALA A 36 6.43 -11.47 0.78
C ALA A 36 5.89 -10.59 -0.35
N LEU A 37 4.83 -9.84 -0.06
CA LEU A 37 4.32 -8.79 -0.94
C LEU A 37 4.80 -7.44 -0.44
N ILE A 38 5.26 -6.58 -1.35
CA ILE A 38 5.81 -5.26 -1.04
C ILE A 38 5.06 -4.20 -1.84
N VAL A 39 4.68 -3.12 -1.17
CA VAL A 39 4.12 -1.92 -1.79
C VAL A 39 4.97 -0.70 -1.42
N LEU A 40 5.33 0.11 -2.41
CA LEU A 40 6.14 1.31 -2.23
C LEU A 40 5.26 2.56 -2.34
N THR A 41 5.39 3.47 -1.36
CA THR A 41 4.61 4.71 -1.32
C THR A 41 5.45 5.92 -0.93
N ALA A 42 4.99 7.11 -1.33
CA ALA A 42 5.36 8.40 -0.77
C ALA A 42 4.10 9.26 -0.88
N ASP A 43 3.37 9.38 0.23
CA ASP A 43 2.07 10.02 0.44
C ASP A 43 0.83 9.16 0.17
N CYS A 44 0.84 8.26 -0.83
CA CYS A 44 -0.26 7.32 -1.03
C CYS A 44 -0.39 6.34 0.14
N VAL A 45 -1.59 5.81 0.38
CA VAL A 45 -1.85 4.87 1.48
C VAL A 45 -1.38 3.48 1.09
N PRO A 46 -0.37 2.89 1.76
CA PRO A 46 -0.10 1.47 1.63
C PRO A 46 -1.16 0.71 2.46
N VAL A 47 -1.86 -0.23 1.85
CA VAL A 47 -2.84 -1.08 2.55
C VAL A 47 -2.38 -2.52 2.50
N LEU A 48 -2.21 -3.12 3.67
CA LEU A 48 -1.84 -4.52 3.83
C LEU A 48 -3.05 -5.28 4.37
N LEU A 49 -3.36 -6.41 3.75
CA LEU A 49 -4.53 -7.21 4.09
C LEU A 49 -4.09 -8.65 4.34
N SER A 50 -4.66 -9.30 5.35
CA SER A 50 -4.46 -10.73 5.61
C SER A 50 -5.74 -11.40 6.10
N ASP A 51 -6.01 -12.58 5.59
CA ASP A 51 -6.93 -13.55 6.17
C ASP A 51 -6.11 -14.80 6.50
N GLU A 52 -5.83 -15.00 7.79
CA GLU A 52 -4.96 -16.10 8.26
C GLU A 52 -5.64 -17.46 8.08
N ASP A 53 -6.95 -17.54 8.28
CA ASP A 53 -7.72 -18.77 8.14
C ASP A 53 -7.76 -19.25 6.69
N ALA A 54 -7.97 -18.34 5.75
CA ALA A 54 -7.95 -18.65 4.32
C ALA A 54 -6.53 -18.74 3.74
N GLY A 55 -5.51 -18.23 4.45
CA GLY A 55 -4.14 -18.15 3.96
C GLY A 55 -4.01 -17.24 2.75
N VAL A 56 -4.64 -16.06 2.79
CA VAL A 56 -4.61 -15.06 1.70
C VAL A 56 -4.07 -13.75 2.21
N ILE A 57 -3.08 -13.19 1.52
CA ILE A 57 -2.53 -11.87 1.82
C ILE A 57 -2.57 -10.96 0.61
N ALA A 58 -2.64 -9.64 0.84
CA ALA A 58 -2.56 -8.64 -0.22
C ALA A 58 -1.78 -7.40 0.21
N ALA A 59 -1.08 -6.78 -0.75
CA ALA A 59 -0.46 -5.47 -0.61
C ALA A 59 -1.00 -4.53 -1.68
N VAL A 60 -1.49 -3.35 -1.28
CA VAL A 60 -2.21 -2.42 -2.16
C VAL A 60 -1.61 -1.02 -2.07
N HIS A 61 -1.26 -0.45 -3.22
CA HIS A 61 -0.96 0.97 -3.37
C HIS A 61 -2.27 1.74 -3.59
N ALA A 62 -2.80 2.34 -2.52
CA ALA A 62 -4.04 3.10 -2.61
C ALA A 62 -3.74 4.60 -2.74
N GLY A 63 -3.29 5.01 -3.91
CA GLY A 63 -3.22 6.42 -4.29
C GLY A 63 -4.62 7.00 -4.56
N ARG A 64 -4.72 8.32 -4.67
CA ARG A 64 -5.99 9.03 -4.88
C ARG A 64 -6.84 8.42 -6.01
N MET A 65 -6.25 8.14 -7.17
CA MET A 65 -6.99 7.60 -8.32
C MET A 65 -7.37 6.13 -8.12
N GLY A 66 -6.47 5.31 -7.58
CA GLY A 66 -6.76 3.93 -7.26
C GLY A 66 -7.90 3.80 -6.24
N ALA A 67 -7.83 4.59 -5.17
CA ALA A 67 -8.86 4.65 -4.13
C ALA A 67 -10.22 5.10 -4.69
N ARG A 68 -10.24 6.22 -5.42
CA ARG A 68 -11.44 6.73 -6.13
C ARG A 68 -12.04 5.68 -7.05
N ASN A 69 -11.22 4.92 -7.76
CA ASN A 69 -11.66 3.91 -8.73
C ASN A 69 -11.95 2.53 -8.08
N GLY A 70 -11.90 2.44 -6.75
CA GLY A 70 -12.33 1.26 -6.00
C GLY A 70 -11.30 0.13 -5.99
N ILE A 71 -10.00 0.44 -5.87
CA ILE A 71 -8.93 -0.56 -5.80
C ILE A 71 -9.18 -1.57 -4.67
N LEU A 72 -9.56 -1.11 -3.46
CA LEU A 72 -9.83 -2.01 -2.33
C LEU A 72 -11.05 -2.90 -2.58
N ARG A 73 -12.12 -2.38 -3.17
CA ARG A 73 -13.29 -3.21 -3.50
C ARG A 73 -12.91 -4.39 -4.39
N ARG A 74 -12.10 -4.13 -5.43
CA ARG A 74 -11.62 -5.19 -6.32
C ARG A 74 -10.65 -6.15 -5.62
N THR A 75 -9.79 -5.61 -4.74
CA THR A 75 -8.86 -6.45 -3.97
C THR A 75 -9.61 -7.38 -3.02
N ILE A 76 -10.56 -6.86 -2.25
CA ILE A 76 -11.38 -7.68 -1.33
C ILE A 76 -12.16 -8.74 -2.12
N ALA A 77 -12.85 -8.37 -3.20
CA ALA A 77 -13.56 -9.34 -4.04
C ALA A 77 -12.62 -10.45 -4.55
N ARG A 78 -11.40 -10.09 -4.95
CA ARG A 78 -10.42 -11.08 -5.39
C ARG A 78 -9.90 -11.96 -4.26
N MET A 79 -9.76 -11.42 -3.04
CA MET A 79 -9.43 -12.22 -1.85
C MET A 79 -10.57 -13.20 -1.52
N GLU A 80 -11.85 -12.78 -1.65
CA GLU A 80 -13.02 -13.65 -1.46
C GLU A 80 -13.04 -14.80 -2.49
N ASP A 81 -12.72 -14.52 -3.77
CA ASP A 81 -12.56 -15.57 -4.79
C ASP A 81 -11.51 -16.62 -4.41
N LEU A 82 -10.52 -16.25 -3.57
CA LEU A 82 -9.47 -17.11 -3.07
C LEU A 82 -9.80 -17.74 -1.70
N GLY A 83 -11.02 -17.55 -1.22
CA GLY A 83 -11.53 -18.15 0.01
C GLY A 83 -11.50 -17.26 1.24
N ALA A 84 -11.04 -16.02 1.14
CA ALA A 84 -11.07 -15.09 2.27
C ALA A 84 -12.50 -14.68 2.63
N VAL A 85 -12.72 -14.42 3.91
CA VAL A 85 -13.99 -13.93 4.44
C VAL A 85 -13.77 -12.49 4.96
N PRO A 86 -14.51 -11.47 4.46
CA PRO A 86 -14.26 -10.08 4.84
C PRO A 86 -14.17 -9.82 6.34
N SER A 87 -15.00 -10.49 7.15
CA SER A 87 -14.96 -10.36 8.62
C SER A 87 -13.69 -10.90 9.27
N ASN A 88 -12.95 -11.79 8.59
CA ASN A 88 -11.70 -12.39 9.06
C ASN A 88 -10.48 -11.61 8.54
N ILE A 89 -10.69 -10.72 7.57
CA ILE A 89 -9.61 -9.91 7.04
C ILE A 89 -9.16 -8.88 8.08
N HIS A 90 -7.87 -8.89 8.40
CA HIS A 90 -7.18 -7.82 9.09
C HIS A 90 -6.60 -6.85 8.05
N ALA A 91 -6.87 -5.57 8.21
CA ALA A 91 -6.38 -4.50 7.35
C ALA A 91 -5.48 -3.55 8.14
N LEU A 92 -4.27 -3.28 7.63
CA LEU A 92 -3.36 -2.25 8.12
C LEU A 92 -3.19 -1.17 7.06
N LEU A 93 -3.59 0.06 7.37
CA LEU A 93 -3.35 1.24 6.56
C LEU A 93 -2.13 1.97 7.12
N GLY A 94 -1.05 2.06 6.35
CA GLY A 94 0.18 2.69 6.79
C GLY A 94 0.15 4.22 6.78
N ALA A 95 1.27 4.83 7.21
CA ALA A 95 1.45 6.27 7.17
C ALA A 95 1.28 6.81 5.74
N ALA A 96 0.58 7.94 5.63
CA ALA A 96 0.19 8.53 4.35
C ALA A 96 -0.09 10.04 4.49
N ALA A 97 -0.40 10.72 3.42
CA ALA A 97 -0.89 12.11 3.44
C ALA A 97 -2.17 12.19 4.29
N SER A 98 -2.17 13.01 5.33
CA SER A 98 -3.38 13.26 6.15
C SER A 98 -4.29 14.31 5.50
N GLY A 99 -5.56 14.27 5.86
CA GLY A 99 -6.53 15.26 5.38
C GLY A 99 -6.20 16.70 5.78
N GLU A 100 -5.49 16.90 6.88
CA GLU A 100 -5.04 18.21 7.34
C GLU A 100 -3.99 18.84 6.43
N ASN A 101 -3.18 18.01 5.76
CA ASN A 101 -2.03 18.44 4.95
C ASN A 101 -2.20 18.20 3.45
N TYR A 102 -3.21 17.43 3.03
CA TYR A 102 -3.40 17.09 1.61
C TYR A 102 -4.41 18.03 0.95
N GLU A 103 -4.00 19.27 0.70
CA GLU A 103 -4.79 20.27 0.00
C GLU A 103 -4.99 19.91 -1.48
N VAL A 104 -6.22 20.07 -1.97
CA VAL A 104 -6.62 19.82 -3.36
C VAL A 104 -7.67 20.84 -3.82
N PRO A 105 -7.85 21.05 -5.13
CA PRO A 105 -8.97 21.85 -5.65
C PRO A 105 -10.33 21.28 -5.22
N GLN A 106 -11.32 22.15 -4.97
CA GLN A 106 -12.67 21.79 -4.57
C GLN A 106 -13.30 20.75 -5.51
N SER A 107 -13.16 20.92 -6.82
CA SER A 107 -13.70 19.99 -7.80
C SER A 107 -13.10 18.58 -7.66
N MET A 108 -11.82 18.49 -7.34
CA MET A 108 -11.14 17.21 -7.09
C MET A 108 -11.61 16.57 -5.79
N ALA A 109 -11.78 17.35 -4.71
CA ALA A 109 -12.34 16.86 -3.44
C ALA A 109 -13.75 16.29 -3.65
N ALA A 110 -14.62 17.02 -4.36
CA ALA A 110 -15.98 16.60 -4.66
C ALA A 110 -16.04 15.33 -5.53
N ASP A 111 -15.17 15.23 -6.55
CA ASP A 111 -15.08 14.06 -7.42
C ASP A 111 -14.67 12.81 -6.64
N VAL A 112 -13.63 12.89 -5.81
CA VAL A 112 -13.18 11.76 -4.99
C VAL A 112 -14.23 11.38 -3.96
N GLU A 113 -14.83 12.35 -3.25
CA GLU A 113 -15.89 12.12 -2.26
C GLU A 113 -17.09 11.36 -2.88
N SER A 114 -17.46 11.68 -4.12
CA SER A 114 -18.57 11.02 -4.81
C SER A 114 -18.36 9.52 -5.04
N LYS A 115 -17.10 9.04 -5.04
CA LYS A 115 -16.69 7.65 -5.31
C LYS A 115 -16.09 6.96 -4.07
N LEU A 116 -15.52 7.74 -3.16
CA LEU A 116 -14.94 7.29 -1.90
C LEU A 116 -15.50 8.17 -0.75
N PRO A 117 -16.73 7.92 -0.30
CA PRO A 117 -17.39 8.73 0.73
C PRO A 117 -16.61 8.79 2.03
N GLY A 118 -16.50 10.00 2.59
CA GLY A 118 -15.74 10.30 3.81
C GLY A 118 -14.27 10.61 3.56
N SER A 119 -13.89 10.84 2.31
CA SER A 119 -12.54 11.29 1.95
C SER A 119 -12.40 12.82 1.90
N ALA A 120 -13.47 13.56 1.60
CA ALA A 120 -13.39 15.02 1.59
C ALA A 120 -13.30 15.59 3.01
N THR A 121 -12.43 16.59 3.18
CA THR A 121 -12.18 17.25 4.47
C THR A 121 -11.76 18.70 4.24
N THR A 122 -11.54 19.40 5.36
CA THR A 122 -10.93 20.74 5.39
C THR A 122 -9.52 20.61 5.97
N THR A 123 -8.55 21.21 5.27
CA THR A 123 -7.16 21.22 5.73
C THR A 123 -6.96 22.14 6.95
N ALA A 124 -5.81 22.03 7.61
CA ALA A 124 -5.43 22.93 8.70
C ALA A 124 -5.42 24.43 8.30
N LYS A 125 -5.33 24.72 6.99
CA LYS A 125 -5.38 26.08 6.43
C LYS A 125 -6.80 26.54 6.09
N GLY A 126 -7.84 25.74 6.35
CA GLY A 126 -9.22 26.04 5.99
C GLY A 126 -9.56 25.84 4.50
N THR A 127 -8.69 25.20 3.73
CA THR A 127 -8.89 24.90 2.31
C THR A 127 -9.47 23.48 2.11
N HIS A 128 -9.92 23.16 0.88
CA HIS A 128 -10.39 21.81 0.56
C HIS A 128 -9.25 20.79 0.60
N GLY A 129 -9.49 19.67 1.27
CA GLY A 129 -8.53 18.58 1.43
C GLY A 129 -9.14 17.21 1.16
N LEU A 130 -8.27 16.20 1.11
CA LEU A 130 -8.63 14.80 1.01
C LEU A 130 -7.94 13.98 2.10
N ASP A 131 -8.72 13.22 2.85
CA ASP A 131 -8.25 12.13 3.69
C ASP A 131 -8.57 10.79 3.04
N ILE A 132 -7.65 10.32 2.21
CA ILE A 132 -7.82 9.05 1.49
C ILE A 132 -7.92 7.88 2.48
N ARG A 133 -7.13 7.90 3.55
CA ARG A 133 -7.13 6.87 4.59
C ARG A 133 -8.49 6.77 5.28
N ALA A 134 -9.12 7.89 5.62
CA ALA A 134 -10.46 7.91 6.22
C ALA A 134 -11.51 7.32 5.26
N GLY A 135 -11.49 7.71 3.98
CA GLY A 135 -12.37 7.16 2.96
C GLY A 135 -12.18 5.64 2.77
N LEU A 136 -10.93 5.17 2.74
CA LEU A 136 -10.60 3.74 2.61
C LEU A 136 -11.05 2.95 3.84
N THR A 137 -10.87 3.50 5.05
CA THR A 137 -11.36 2.87 6.30
C THR A 137 -12.87 2.67 6.25
N ARG A 138 -13.64 3.69 5.84
CA ARG A 138 -15.09 3.57 5.66
C ARG A 138 -15.46 2.53 4.59
N GLN A 139 -14.71 2.51 3.48
CA GLN A 139 -14.94 1.52 2.42
C GLN A 139 -14.71 0.09 2.92
N LEU A 140 -13.62 -0.16 3.66
CA LEU A 140 -13.33 -1.47 4.26
C LEU A 140 -14.45 -1.91 5.21
N LEU A 141 -14.90 -1.02 6.09
CA LEU A 141 -16.05 -1.30 6.98
C LEU A 141 -17.32 -1.66 6.20
N SER A 142 -17.60 -0.95 5.11
CA SER A 142 -18.76 -1.22 4.25
C SER A 142 -18.66 -2.54 3.49
N LEU A 143 -17.45 -3.03 3.26
CA LEU A 143 -17.16 -4.33 2.65
C LEU A 143 -17.15 -5.49 3.65
N GLY A 144 -17.39 -5.21 4.93
CA GLY A 144 -17.47 -6.24 5.97
C GLY A 144 -16.18 -6.50 6.74
N VAL A 145 -15.08 -5.80 6.41
CA VAL A 145 -13.83 -5.87 7.19
C VAL A 145 -14.04 -5.21 8.53
N ARG A 146 -13.68 -5.88 9.64
CA ARG A 146 -13.92 -5.42 11.01
C ARG A 146 -12.65 -5.11 11.80
N SER A 147 -11.54 -5.76 11.45
CA SER A 147 -10.23 -5.53 12.06
C SER A 147 -9.43 -4.57 11.18
N ILE A 148 -9.34 -3.31 11.60
CA ILE A 148 -8.70 -2.24 10.82
C ILE A 148 -7.79 -1.44 11.74
N ASP A 149 -6.49 -1.45 11.46
CA ASP A 149 -5.51 -0.57 12.06
C ASP A 149 -5.09 0.50 11.05
N ALA A 150 -4.95 1.73 11.51
CA ALA A 150 -4.53 2.85 10.68
C ALA A 150 -3.43 3.66 11.38
N ASP A 151 -2.29 3.80 10.73
CA ASP A 151 -1.20 4.64 11.23
C ASP A 151 -1.64 6.13 11.12
N PRO A 152 -1.71 6.88 12.23
CA PRO A 152 -2.18 8.26 12.20
C PRO A 152 -1.15 9.24 11.60
N ARG A 153 0.11 8.85 11.46
CA ARG A 153 1.20 9.75 11.04
C ARG A 153 1.00 10.25 9.62
N CYS A 154 1.32 11.54 9.42
CA CYS A 154 1.26 12.20 8.11
C CYS A 154 2.64 12.23 7.47
N THR A 155 2.76 11.74 6.24
CA THR A 155 4.02 11.77 5.49
C THR A 155 4.38 13.16 4.98
N ILE A 156 3.38 14.03 4.76
CA ILE A 156 3.59 15.41 4.29
C ILE A 156 4.09 16.32 5.43
N ASP A 157 3.74 15.99 6.68
CA ASP A 157 4.04 16.83 7.83
C ASP A 157 5.55 17.02 7.99
N PRO A 158 6.03 18.27 8.07
CA PRO A 158 7.46 18.56 8.32
C PRO A 158 8.00 17.93 9.60
N GLU A 159 7.16 17.74 10.64
CA GLU A 159 7.57 17.08 11.89
C GLU A 159 7.97 15.60 11.70
N HIS A 160 7.55 15.00 10.60
CA HIS A 160 7.88 13.62 10.25
C HIS A 160 8.88 13.52 9.08
N ALA A 161 9.54 14.62 8.70
CA ALA A 161 10.42 14.67 7.52
C ALA A 161 11.67 13.77 7.67
N ASP A 162 12.08 13.48 8.89
CA ASP A 162 13.18 12.57 9.20
C ASP A 162 12.80 11.07 9.13
N ARG A 163 11.50 10.77 9.02
CA ARG A 163 10.94 9.40 9.09
C ARG A 163 10.28 8.95 7.80
N PHE A 164 9.72 9.90 7.03
CA PHE A 164 8.94 9.57 5.85
C PHE A 164 9.37 10.38 4.63
N PHE A 165 9.47 9.69 3.51
CA PHE A 165 9.53 10.31 2.20
C PHE A 165 8.15 10.86 1.81
N SER A 166 8.12 12.06 1.19
CA SER A 166 6.90 12.69 0.72
C SER A 166 7.10 13.30 -0.66
N TYR A 167 6.38 12.78 -1.64
CA TYR A 167 6.39 13.35 -2.98
C TYR A 167 5.79 14.77 -3.00
N ARG A 168 4.74 14.99 -2.21
CA ARG A 168 4.08 16.30 -2.10
C ARG A 168 5.01 17.35 -1.52
N ARG A 169 5.86 17.00 -0.58
CA ARG A 169 6.80 17.91 0.08
C ARG A 169 8.05 18.14 -0.75
N GLU A 170 8.60 17.09 -1.37
CA GLU A 170 9.96 17.07 -1.93
C GLU A 170 10.01 17.00 -3.46
N GLY A 171 8.91 16.59 -4.11
CA GLY A 171 8.90 16.27 -5.54
C GLY A 171 9.62 14.95 -5.82
N THR A 172 10.92 15.00 -6.14
CA THR A 172 11.74 13.79 -6.30
C THR A 172 12.19 13.31 -4.92
N THR A 173 11.81 12.08 -4.54
CA THR A 173 12.09 11.53 -3.20
C THR A 173 12.16 10.01 -3.25
N GLY A 174 12.61 9.39 -2.15
CA GLY A 174 12.57 7.96 -1.93
C GLY A 174 11.14 7.43 -1.73
N ARG A 175 11.04 6.19 -1.27
CA ARG A 175 9.77 5.52 -0.93
C ARG A 175 9.92 4.80 0.40
N GLN A 176 8.85 4.77 1.19
CA GLN A 176 8.67 3.77 2.25
C GLN A 176 7.99 2.54 1.69
N ALA A 177 8.23 1.41 2.35
CA ALA A 177 7.66 0.12 1.98
C ALA A 177 6.64 -0.34 3.01
N GLY A 178 5.46 -0.78 2.53
CA GLY A 178 4.59 -1.67 3.27
C GLY A 178 4.91 -3.11 2.88
N VAL A 179 5.02 -4.01 3.86
CA VAL A 179 5.35 -5.41 3.62
C VAL A 179 4.35 -6.29 4.36
N VAL A 180 3.78 -7.26 3.67
CA VAL A 180 2.98 -8.34 4.25
C VAL A 180 3.56 -9.67 3.82
N TRP A 181 3.64 -10.60 4.77
CA TRP A 181 4.25 -11.90 4.54
C TRP A 181 3.52 -12.98 5.35
N MET A 182 3.43 -14.15 4.75
CA MET A 182 2.84 -15.33 5.34
C MET A 182 3.91 -16.43 5.41
N PRO A 183 4.29 -16.88 6.63
CA PRO A 183 5.34 -17.89 6.82
C PRO A 183 4.98 -19.27 6.26
#